data_bbf86cc9b1a8234a2ef94806bbba00bb
#
_entry.id   bbf86cc9b1a8234a2ef94806bbba00bb
#
_cell.length_a   1.000
_cell.length_b   1.000
_cell.length_c   1.000
_cell.angle_alpha   90.00
_cell.angle_beta   90.00
_cell.angle_gamma   90.00
#
_symmetry.space_group_name_H-M   'P 1'
#
loop_
_entity.id
_entity.type
_entity.pdbx_description
1 polymer ?
#
loop_
_entity_poly.entity_id
_entity_poly.type
_entity_poly.pdbx_seq_one_letter_code
_entity_poly.pdbx_strand_id
1 'polypeptide(L)'
;ILKTSLKNNVKTIHIQNPKLPFKYFDLLIIPEHDNVTAKNVIQTKGALSFFNYNELKKIEEKKIKLIKGNKKNLILLMIGGNNKRYKPNNSDYYYLSMKILEATKNLSCQLVVLLSRRTPSKAVKILNSSFLKHNENFQIITSSEQNLYPDILKIADYMIVTSDSVNMISETASLSTPLFVSYLSKETGKILNFLKNLEKLGYIKNFEGKLFNYKKTKLNTNKETVLKVNKFLRLQKIT
;
A
#
# COMPACT_ATOMS: atom_id res chain seq x y z
N ILE A 1 -0.48 12.78 -23.92
CA ILE A 1 -1.02 12.85 -25.30
C ILE A 1 -2.53 12.83 -25.17
N LEU A 2 -3.21 13.82 -25.75
CA LEU A 2 -4.66 13.92 -25.76
C LEU A 2 -5.23 13.25 -27.01
N LYS A 3 -6.43 12.69 -26.91
CA LYS A 3 -7.13 12.02 -28.00
C LYS A 3 -7.19 12.86 -29.29
N THR A 4 -7.39 14.17 -29.14
CA THR A 4 -7.50 15.12 -30.27
C THR A 4 -6.22 15.30 -31.08
N SER A 5 -5.06 14.90 -30.56
CA SER A 5 -3.75 15.01 -31.23
C SER A 5 -3.27 13.70 -31.86
N LEU A 6 -4.11 12.66 -31.87
CA LEU A 6 -3.76 11.34 -32.39
C LEU A 6 -4.53 11.00 -33.67
N LYS A 7 -3.92 10.18 -34.53
CA LYS A 7 -4.57 9.59 -35.70
C LYS A 7 -5.73 8.67 -35.28
N ASN A 8 -6.73 8.50 -36.13
CA ASN A 8 -8.00 7.82 -35.85
C ASN A 8 -7.95 6.42 -35.26
N ASN A 9 -6.85 5.69 -35.41
CA ASN A 9 -6.72 4.30 -34.94
C ASN A 9 -6.00 4.15 -33.57
N VAL A 10 -5.67 5.26 -32.89
CA VAL A 10 -4.98 5.22 -31.59
C VAL A 10 -5.96 5.50 -30.47
N LYS A 11 -6.02 4.59 -29.49
CA LYS A 11 -6.83 4.76 -28.28
C LYS A 11 -5.98 5.26 -27.12
N THR A 12 -6.51 6.23 -26.39
CA THR A 12 -5.88 6.82 -25.22
C THR A 12 -6.47 6.23 -23.95
N ILE A 13 -5.61 5.58 -23.14
CA ILE A 13 -5.98 5.09 -21.81
C ILE A 13 -5.11 5.83 -20.80
N HIS A 14 -5.74 6.52 -19.84
CA HIS A 14 -5.01 7.25 -18.81
C HIS A 14 -5.34 6.71 -17.43
N ILE A 15 -4.31 6.53 -16.60
CA ILE A 15 -4.41 6.03 -15.23
C ILE A 15 -4.32 7.21 -14.26
N GLN A 16 -5.19 7.26 -13.28
CA GLN A 16 -5.45 8.33 -12.33
C GLN A 16 -6.30 9.47 -12.89
N ASN A 17 -6.70 10.41 -12.03
CA ASN A 17 -7.49 11.57 -12.42
C ASN A 17 -6.58 12.61 -13.10
N PRO A 18 -6.77 12.86 -14.40
CA PRO A 18 -5.89 13.76 -15.17
C PRO A 18 -6.04 15.24 -14.81
N LYS A 19 -7.11 15.62 -14.07
CA LYS A 19 -7.49 17.02 -13.81
C LYS A 19 -7.75 17.82 -15.09
N LEU A 20 -8.12 17.12 -16.16
CA LEU A 20 -8.49 17.65 -17.47
C LEU A 20 -9.88 17.13 -17.85
N PRO A 21 -10.60 17.77 -18.79
CA PRO A 21 -11.88 17.26 -19.28
C PRO A 21 -11.78 15.83 -19.81
N PHE A 22 -12.65 14.95 -19.34
CA PHE A 22 -12.58 13.50 -19.63
C PHE A 22 -12.82 13.15 -21.10
N LYS A 23 -13.46 14.03 -21.85
CA LYS A 23 -13.66 13.90 -23.30
C LYS A 23 -12.36 13.79 -24.11
N TYR A 24 -11.24 14.18 -23.54
CA TYR A 24 -9.93 14.10 -24.20
C TYR A 24 -9.27 12.72 -24.12
N PHE A 25 -9.92 11.77 -23.46
CA PHE A 25 -9.45 10.39 -23.30
C PHE A 25 -10.51 9.41 -23.77
N ASP A 26 -10.07 8.30 -24.36
CA ASP A 26 -10.99 7.21 -24.70
C ASP A 26 -11.39 6.43 -23.43
N LEU A 27 -10.45 6.22 -22.51
CA LEU A 27 -10.68 5.53 -21.26
C LEU A 27 -9.84 6.13 -20.14
N LEU A 28 -10.45 6.23 -18.96
CA LEU A 28 -9.80 6.65 -17.71
C LEU A 28 -9.93 5.55 -16.68
N ILE A 29 -8.86 5.27 -15.95
CA ILE A 29 -8.85 4.34 -14.82
C ILE A 29 -8.60 5.17 -13.57
N ILE A 30 -9.64 5.40 -12.75
CA ILE A 30 -9.62 6.33 -11.63
C ILE A 30 -10.04 5.61 -10.35
N PRO A 31 -9.30 5.75 -9.22
CA PRO A 31 -9.72 5.17 -7.95
C PRO A 31 -11.07 5.72 -7.46
N GLU A 32 -11.91 4.85 -6.88
CA GLU A 32 -13.25 5.20 -6.34
C GLU A 32 -13.20 6.37 -5.35
N HIS A 33 -12.12 6.48 -4.57
CA HIS A 33 -11.97 7.56 -3.60
C HIS A 33 -11.81 8.96 -4.22
N ASP A 34 -11.60 9.06 -5.53
CA ASP A 34 -11.63 10.35 -6.22
C ASP A 34 -13.04 10.86 -6.51
N ASN A 35 -14.08 10.02 -6.24
CA ASN A 35 -15.50 10.36 -6.41
C ASN A 35 -15.84 10.92 -7.79
N VAL A 36 -15.34 10.27 -8.84
CA VAL A 36 -15.52 10.70 -10.23
C VAL A 36 -16.21 9.60 -11.02
N THR A 37 -17.31 9.94 -11.69
CA THR A 37 -18.04 9.02 -12.57
C THR A 37 -18.22 9.66 -13.95
N ALA A 38 -17.97 8.87 -15.00
CA ALA A 38 -18.29 9.21 -16.37
C ALA A 38 -18.38 7.95 -17.23
N LYS A 39 -18.97 8.04 -18.43
CA LYS A 39 -19.14 6.89 -19.34
C LYS A 39 -17.82 6.20 -19.72
N ASN A 40 -16.73 6.96 -19.79
CA ASN A 40 -15.39 6.48 -20.12
C ASN A 40 -14.48 6.35 -18.90
N VAL A 41 -15.03 6.13 -17.70
CA VAL A 41 -14.27 5.94 -16.46
C VAL A 41 -14.49 4.52 -15.92
N ILE A 42 -13.40 3.79 -15.72
CA ILE A 42 -13.35 2.57 -14.92
C ILE A 42 -12.91 2.98 -13.51
N GLN A 43 -13.79 2.78 -12.53
CA GLN A 43 -13.44 2.97 -11.13
C GLN A 43 -12.74 1.74 -10.56
N THR A 44 -11.71 1.98 -9.73
CA THR A 44 -10.94 0.94 -9.05
C THR A 44 -11.03 1.11 -7.53
N LYS A 45 -11.16 0.00 -6.79
CA LYS A 45 -11.26 0.01 -5.32
C LYS A 45 -9.99 0.50 -4.65
N GLY A 46 -8.83 0.29 -5.28
CA GLY A 46 -7.51 0.74 -4.81
C GLY A 46 -6.66 1.25 -5.96
N ALA A 47 -5.43 1.63 -5.66
CA ALA A 47 -4.43 1.94 -6.67
C ALA A 47 -4.01 0.67 -7.44
N LEU A 48 -3.67 0.84 -8.71
CA LEU A 48 -3.02 -0.22 -9.48
C LEU A 48 -1.61 -0.47 -8.93
N SER A 49 -1.25 -1.73 -8.79
CA SER A 49 0.08 -2.16 -8.35
C SER A 49 0.94 -2.52 -9.56
N PHE A 50 2.22 -2.19 -9.49
CA PHE A 50 3.21 -2.62 -10.48
C PHE A 50 3.56 -4.11 -10.33
N PHE A 51 3.49 -4.65 -9.12
CA PHE A 51 3.88 -6.03 -8.84
C PHE A 51 2.72 -7.01 -9.03
N ASN A 52 3.01 -8.10 -9.75
CA ASN A 52 2.19 -9.30 -9.73
C ASN A 52 2.80 -10.31 -8.74
N TYR A 53 2.31 -10.29 -7.50
CA TYR A 53 2.84 -11.15 -6.43
C TYR A 53 2.68 -12.65 -6.67
N ASN A 54 1.76 -13.05 -7.55
CA ASN A 54 1.60 -14.46 -7.93
C ASN A 54 2.75 -14.97 -8.80
N GLU A 55 3.47 -14.06 -9.46
CA GLU A 55 4.62 -14.37 -10.32
C GLU A 55 5.96 -14.27 -9.59
N LEU A 56 5.96 -13.85 -8.30
CA LEU A 56 7.20 -13.80 -7.52
C LEU A 56 7.76 -15.20 -7.33
N LYS A 57 9.03 -15.37 -7.74
CA LYS A 57 9.77 -16.62 -7.55
C LYS A 57 9.79 -17.07 -6.10
N LYS A 58 9.94 -18.36 -5.84
CA LYS A 58 10.15 -18.89 -4.50
C LYS A 58 11.42 -18.27 -3.93
N ILE A 59 11.35 -17.78 -2.68
CA ILE A 59 12.49 -17.16 -2.02
C ILE A 59 13.37 -18.28 -1.45
N GLU A 60 14.67 -18.13 -1.63
CA GLU A 60 15.65 -19.07 -1.07
C GLU A 60 15.67 -18.98 0.47
N GLU A 61 15.77 -20.13 1.13
CA GLU A 61 15.82 -20.20 2.59
C GLU A 61 16.95 -19.36 3.19
N LYS A 62 18.12 -19.31 2.53
CA LYS A 62 19.25 -18.47 2.93
C LYS A 62 18.86 -16.99 3.01
N LYS A 63 18.07 -16.52 2.05
CA LYS A 63 17.60 -15.13 1.99
C LYS A 63 16.53 -14.86 3.06
N ILE A 64 15.64 -15.82 3.31
CA ILE A 64 14.65 -15.75 4.39
C ILE A 64 15.38 -15.61 5.73
N LYS A 65 16.39 -16.45 5.97
CA LYS A 65 17.20 -16.43 7.19
C LYS A 65 17.97 -15.11 7.36
N LEU A 66 18.45 -14.53 6.27
CA LEU A 66 19.12 -13.22 6.29
C LEU A 66 18.17 -12.09 6.75
N ILE A 67 16.92 -12.12 6.30
CA ILE A 67 15.93 -11.07 6.61
C ILE A 67 15.28 -11.30 7.97
N LYS A 68 14.88 -12.53 8.28
CA LYS A 68 14.07 -12.89 9.44
C LYS A 68 14.94 -13.35 10.64
N GLY A 69 16.21 -13.71 10.40
CA GLY A 69 17.06 -14.34 11.40
C GLY A 69 16.47 -15.67 11.89
N ASN A 70 16.63 -15.94 13.18
CA ASN A 70 16.05 -17.12 13.86
C ASN A 70 14.67 -16.81 14.49
N LYS A 71 14.01 -15.70 14.08
CA LYS A 71 12.74 -15.29 14.66
C LYS A 71 11.56 -16.05 14.05
N LYS A 72 10.55 -16.33 14.87
CA LYS A 72 9.34 -17.06 14.44
C LYS A 72 8.50 -16.24 13.47
N ASN A 73 8.38 -14.94 13.71
CA ASN A 73 7.55 -14.05 12.91
C ASN A 73 8.37 -12.93 12.27
N LEU A 74 7.95 -12.47 11.11
CA LEU A 74 8.42 -11.23 10.49
C LEU A 74 7.25 -10.24 10.46
N ILE A 75 7.45 -9.09 11.10
CA ILE A 75 6.49 -7.98 11.09
C ILE A 75 7.04 -6.90 10.19
N LEU A 76 6.28 -6.57 9.15
CA LEU A 76 6.62 -5.51 8.22
C LEU A 76 5.86 -4.24 8.60
N LEU A 77 6.59 -3.18 8.96
CA LEU A 77 6.07 -1.83 9.15
C LEU A 77 6.44 -0.95 7.96
N MET A 78 5.45 -0.46 7.23
CA MET A 78 5.64 0.42 6.08
C MET A 78 5.24 1.85 6.45
N ILE A 79 6.20 2.76 6.36
CA ILE A 79 6.02 4.18 6.70
C ILE A 79 5.92 4.99 5.42
N GLY A 80 4.78 5.63 5.23
CA GLY A 80 4.56 6.60 4.18
C GLY A 80 5.34 7.89 4.44
N GLY A 81 4.69 9.02 4.42
CA GLY A 81 5.33 10.31 4.72
C GLY A 81 4.51 11.49 4.25
N ASN A 82 5.12 12.65 4.27
CA ASN A 82 4.46 13.91 3.93
C ASN A 82 3.82 13.87 2.54
N ASN A 83 2.60 14.34 2.47
CA ASN A 83 1.93 14.61 1.21
C ASN A 83 1.24 15.99 1.26
N LYS A 84 0.64 16.43 0.16
CA LYS A 84 0.00 17.77 0.07
C LYS A 84 -1.15 17.98 1.08
N ARG A 85 -1.77 16.88 1.57
CA ARG A 85 -2.94 16.93 2.46
C ARG A 85 -2.59 16.67 3.90
N TYR A 86 -1.48 15.97 4.12
CA TYR A 86 -1.17 15.39 5.41
C TYR A 86 0.33 15.42 5.70
N LYS A 87 0.66 15.93 6.86
CA LYS A 87 2.03 15.99 7.38
C LYS A 87 1.99 15.47 8.82
N PRO A 88 2.31 14.19 9.05
CA PRO A 88 2.41 13.66 10.41
C PRO A 88 3.39 14.47 11.24
N ASN A 89 3.07 14.68 12.49
CA ASN A 89 3.95 15.35 13.45
C ASN A 89 4.81 14.34 14.23
N ASN A 90 5.70 14.82 15.07
CA ASN A 90 6.59 13.98 15.85
C ASN A 90 5.84 13.06 16.82
N SER A 91 4.75 13.54 17.41
CA SER A 91 3.92 12.74 18.33
C SER A 91 3.28 11.56 17.62
N ASP A 92 2.86 11.72 16.36
CA ASP A 92 2.25 10.62 15.57
C ASP A 92 3.23 9.45 15.43
N TYR A 93 4.50 9.72 15.10
CA TYR A 93 5.53 8.70 14.99
C TYR A 93 5.93 8.08 16.33
N TYR A 94 5.95 8.90 17.40
CA TYR A 94 6.19 8.39 18.73
C TYR A 94 5.07 7.44 19.18
N TYR A 95 3.80 7.83 19.04
CA TYR A 95 2.66 6.96 19.36
C TYR A 95 2.62 5.70 18.50
N LEU A 96 2.97 5.81 17.22
CA LEU A 96 3.12 4.64 16.35
C LEU A 96 4.17 3.68 16.91
N SER A 97 5.37 4.20 17.28
CA SER A 97 6.44 3.36 17.83
C SER A 97 6.01 2.65 19.12
N MET A 98 5.31 3.34 20.01
CA MET A 98 4.79 2.74 21.25
C MET A 98 3.76 1.63 20.98
N LYS A 99 2.83 1.84 20.04
CA LYS A 99 1.89 0.79 19.62
C LYS A 99 2.58 -0.42 19.01
N ILE A 100 3.65 -0.21 18.24
CA ILE A 100 4.44 -1.30 17.65
C ILE A 100 5.15 -2.09 18.75
N LEU A 101 5.81 -1.41 19.68
CA LEU A 101 6.51 -2.05 20.81
C LEU A 101 5.55 -2.87 21.66
N GLU A 102 4.37 -2.36 21.96
CA GLU A 102 3.34 -3.11 22.68
C GLU A 102 2.88 -4.35 21.90
N ALA A 103 2.62 -4.20 20.59
CA ALA A 103 2.20 -5.29 19.73
C ALA A 103 3.27 -6.41 19.58
N THR A 104 4.54 -6.08 19.74
CA THR A 104 5.68 -7.01 19.54
C THR A 104 6.26 -7.55 20.83
N LYS A 105 5.92 -6.99 22.00
CA LYS A 105 6.51 -7.26 23.32
C LYS A 105 6.64 -8.74 23.65
N ASN A 106 5.62 -9.54 23.34
CA ASN A 106 5.56 -10.97 23.67
C ASN A 106 5.72 -11.86 22.42
N LEU A 107 6.19 -11.30 21.30
CA LEU A 107 6.35 -12.04 20.06
C LEU A 107 7.84 -12.30 19.76
N SER A 108 8.17 -13.54 19.45
CA SER A 108 9.47 -13.83 18.82
C SER A 108 9.43 -13.35 17.36
N CYS A 109 9.77 -12.08 17.13
CA CYS A 109 9.65 -11.47 15.81
C CYS A 109 10.89 -10.66 15.42
N GLN A 110 11.10 -10.59 14.12
CA GLN A 110 11.93 -9.58 13.45
C GLN A 110 11.01 -8.45 12.99
N LEU A 111 11.29 -7.22 13.39
CA LEU A 111 10.62 -6.05 12.87
C LEU A 111 11.42 -5.47 11.70
N VAL A 112 10.82 -5.40 10.53
CA VAL A 112 11.40 -4.74 9.36
C VAL A 112 10.60 -3.46 9.07
N VAL A 113 11.29 -2.33 9.08
CA VAL A 113 10.70 -1.01 8.84
C VAL A 113 11.10 -0.53 7.45
N LEU A 114 10.14 -0.47 6.54
CA LEU A 114 10.33 0.09 5.19
C LEU A 114 9.93 1.55 5.16
N LEU A 115 10.85 2.39 4.74
CA LEU A 115 10.65 3.83 4.61
C LEU A 115 10.29 4.20 3.17
N SER A 116 9.34 5.10 3.00
CA SER A 116 9.09 5.73 1.70
C SER A 116 10.08 6.87 1.43
N ARG A 117 10.21 7.26 0.16
CA ARG A 117 10.97 8.45 -0.24
C ARG A 117 10.46 9.76 0.41
N ARG A 118 9.23 9.74 0.92
CA ARG A 118 8.57 10.90 1.55
C ARG A 118 8.64 10.87 3.07
N THR A 119 9.22 9.82 3.65
CA THR A 119 9.33 9.70 5.12
C THR A 119 10.30 10.75 5.63
N PRO A 120 9.87 11.65 6.56
CA PRO A 120 10.74 12.69 7.08
C PRO A 120 11.91 12.11 7.90
N SER A 121 13.09 12.72 7.81
CA SER A 121 14.26 12.29 8.59
C SER A 121 14.02 12.33 10.11
N LYS A 122 13.19 13.26 10.59
CA LYS A 122 12.76 13.31 12.00
C LYS A 122 11.98 12.07 12.42
N ALA A 123 11.09 11.56 11.54
CA ALA A 123 10.37 10.32 11.80
C ALA A 123 11.32 9.14 11.96
N VAL A 124 12.31 9.05 11.07
CA VAL A 124 13.33 7.99 11.13
C VAL A 124 14.10 8.04 12.45
N LYS A 125 14.50 9.24 12.92
CA LYS A 125 15.18 9.42 14.20
C LYS A 125 14.32 8.98 15.38
N ILE A 126 13.04 9.34 15.39
CA ILE A 126 12.10 8.96 16.46
C ILE A 126 11.91 7.44 16.50
N LEU A 127 11.62 6.82 15.37
CA LEU A 127 11.42 5.37 15.27
C LEU A 127 12.69 4.61 15.68
N ASN A 128 13.83 5.03 15.16
CA ASN A 128 15.13 4.41 15.48
C ASN A 128 15.44 4.48 16.99
N SER A 129 15.34 5.66 17.60
CA SER A 129 15.58 5.82 19.04
C SER A 129 14.59 5.05 19.91
N SER A 130 13.32 4.98 19.50
CA SER A 130 12.30 4.21 20.23
C SER A 130 12.57 2.70 20.16
N PHE A 131 12.92 2.19 18.99
CA PHE A 131 13.16 0.76 18.81
C PHE A 131 14.48 0.32 19.41
N LEU A 132 15.58 1.06 19.25
CA LEU A 132 16.88 0.76 19.90
C LEU A 132 16.75 0.65 21.42
N LYS A 133 15.92 1.48 22.03
CA LYS A 133 15.72 1.47 23.49
C LYS A 133 14.98 0.25 24.00
N HIS A 134 14.08 -0.35 23.19
CA HIS A 134 13.11 -1.33 23.67
C HIS A 134 13.06 -2.64 22.87
N ASN A 135 13.68 -2.70 21.69
CA ASN A 135 13.66 -3.89 20.84
C ASN A 135 14.93 -3.97 20.00
N GLU A 136 15.80 -4.93 20.29
CA GLU A 136 17.05 -5.15 19.55
C GLU A 136 16.85 -5.82 18.19
N ASN A 137 15.63 -6.38 17.92
CA ASN A 137 15.34 -7.16 16.73
C ASN A 137 14.58 -6.33 15.71
N PHE A 138 15.17 -5.23 15.24
CA PHE A 138 14.59 -4.45 14.16
C PHE A 138 15.63 -4.08 13.10
N GLN A 139 15.16 -3.84 11.89
CA GLN A 139 15.95 -3.37 10.76
C GLN A 139 15.17 -2.27 10.05
N ILE A 140 15.81 -1.13 9.81
CA ILE A 140 15.24 -0.06 8.99
C ILE A 140 15.83 -0.19 7.58
N ILE A 141 14.96 -0.33 6.59
CA ILE A 141 15.32 -0.41 5.18
C ILE A 141 14.89 0.88 4.49
N THR A 142 15.85 1.53 3.86
CA THR A 142 15.64 2.76 3.11
C THR A 142 15.26 2.49 1.65
N SER A 143 14.86 3.54 0.93
CA SER A 143 14.49 3.43 -0.48
C SER A 143 15.64 2.97 -1.41
N SER A 144 16.89 3.06 -0.98
CA SER A 144 18.07 2.57 -1.73
C SER A 144 18.20 1.04 -1.69
N GLU A 145 17.61 0.37 -0.71
CA GLU A 145 17.66 -1.09 -0.50
C GLU A 145 16.41 -1.81 -1.02
N GLN A 146 15.70 -1.21 -1.98
CA GLN A 146 14.41 -1.72 -2.48
C GLN A 146 14.46 -3.09 -3.14
N ASN A 147 15.64 -3.63 -3.45
CA ASN A 147 15.78 -4.98 -4.01
C ASN A 147 15.20 -6.09 -3.11
N LEU A 148 15.08 -5.83 -1.80
CA LEU A 148 14.50 -6.75 -0.82
C LEU A 148 12.98 -6.62 -0.68
N TYR A 149 12.38 -5.55 -1.22
CA TYR A 149 10.98 -5.23 -1.02
C TYR A 149 10.02 -6.36 -1.40
N PRO A 150 10.10 -6.96 -2.60
CA PRO A 150 9.20 -8.06 -2.98
C PRO A 150 9.34 -9.29 -2.07
N ASP A 151 10.57 -9.58 -1.65
CA ASP A 151 10.87 -10.73 -0.80
C ASP A 151 10.28 -10.54 0.61
N ILE A 152 10.47 -9.35 1.20
CA ILE A 152 9.93 -9.01 2.52
C ILE A 152 8.40 -9.09 2.52
N LEU A 153 7.73 -8.54 1.49
CA LEU A 153 6.29 -8.63 1.34
C LEU A 153 5.80 -10.08 1.29
N LYS A 154 6.58 -10.97 0.69
CA LYS A 154 6.22 -12.37 0.53
C LYS A 154 6.35 -13.19 1.82
N ILE A 155 7.35 -12.87 2.66
CA ILE A 155 7.65 -13.61 3.88
C ILE A 155 7.10 -12.98 5.17
N ALA A 156 6.51 -11.79 5.08
CA ALA A 156 5.90 -11.13 6.23
C ALA A 156 4.72 -11.95 6.78
N ASP A 157 4.71 -12.16 8.08
CA ASP A 157 3.61 -12.81 8.80
C ASP A 157 2.51 -11.80 9.16
N TYR A 158 2.89 -10.53 9.39
CA TYR A 158 1.99 -9.41 9.63
C TYR A 158 2.51 -8.16 8.92
N MET A 159 1.60 -7.36 8.40
CA MET A 159 1.90 -6.08 7.76
C MET A 159 1.17 -4.95 8.44
N ILE A 160 1.90 -3.86 8.73
CA ILE A 160 1.36 -2.61 9.26
C ILE A 160 1.76 -1.50 8.30
N VAL A 161 0.79 -0.71 7.84
CA VAL A 161 1.02 0.39 6.90
C VAL A 161 0.42 1.66 7.46
N THR A 162 1.13 2.78 7.34
CA THR A 162 0.58 4.08 7.74
C THR A 162 -0.48 4.57 6.76
N SER A 163 -1.52 5.22 7.27
CA SER A 163 -2.74 5.60 6.55
C SER A 163 -2.54 6.56 5.36
N ASP A 164 -1.43 7.29 5.35
CA ASP A 164 -1.13 8.32 4.35
C ASP A 164 -0.75 7.80 2.96
N SER A 165 -0.52 6.47 2.81
CA SER A 165 -0.07 5.88 1.55
C SER A 165 -1.08 4.92 0.92
N VAL A 166 -2.00 5.46 0.12
CA VAL A 166 -2.98 4.65 -0.65
C VAL A 166 -2.32 3.57 -1.49
N ASN A 167 -1.17 3.85 -2.09
CA ASN A 167 -0.46 2.87 -2.94
C ASN A 167 0.04 1.68 -2.12
N MET A 168 0.76 1.93 -1.01
CA MET A 168 1.27 0.86 -0.13
C MET A 168 0.13 0.02 0.44
N ILE A 169 -0.97 0.67 0.86
CA ILE A 169 -2.17 -0.03 1.37
C ILE A 169 -2.80 -0.89 0.28
N SER A 170 -2.98 -0.35 -0.92
CA SER A 170 -3.58 -1.11 -2.04
C SER A 170 -2.73 -2.31 -2.44
N GLU A 171 -1.42 -2.14 -2.44
CA GLU A 171 -0.45 -3.16 -2.78
C GLU A 171 -0.46 -4.30 -1.74
N THR A 172 -0.32 -3.97 -0.46
CA THR A 172 -0.35 -4.96 0.62
C THR A 172 -1.74 -5.59 0.80
N ALA A 173 -2.81 -4.86 0.48
CA ALA A 173 -4.16 -5.41 0.48
C ALA A 173 -4.37 -6.52 -0.56
N SER A 174 -3.56 -6.57 -1.61
CA SER A 174 -3.62 -7.63 -2.63
C SER A 174 -3.04 -8.97 -2.15
N LEU A 175 -2.27 -8.98 -1.06
CA LEU A 175 -1.67 -10.17 -0.46
C LEU A 175 -2.65 -10.87 0.50
N SER A 176 -2.34 -12.11 0.90
CA SER A 176 -3.13 -12.86 1.90
C SER A 176 -2.76 -12.55 3.34
N THR A 177 -1.57 -11.99 3.56
CA THR A 177 -1.03 -11.66 4.88
C THR A 177 -1.95 -10.69 5.63
N PRO A 178 -2.21 -10.87 6.93
CA PRO A 178 -2.95 -9.93 7.77
C PRO A 178 -2.37 -8.53 7.65
N LEU A 179 -3.24 -7.56 7.30
CA LEU A 179 -2.88 -6.17 7.05
C LEU A 179 -3.59 -5.24 8.02
N PHE A 180 -2.79 -4.48 8.75
CA PHE A 180 -3.25 -3.45 9.65
C PHE A 180 -2.86 -2.07 9.14
N VAL A 181 -3.76 -1.10 9.29
CA VAL A 181 -3.47 0.30 8.91
C VAL A 181 -3.41 1.15 10.18
N SER A 182 -2.27 1.78 10.39
CA SER A 182 -2.10 2.74 11.48
C SER A 182 -2.47 4.14 11.03
N TYR A 183 -3.50 4.69 11.65
CA TYR A 183 -3.88 6.08 11.43
C TYR A 183 -2.89 6.98 12.17
N LEU A 184 -2.15 7.78 11.41
CA LEU A 184 -1.25 8.80 11.92
C LEU A 184 -2.02 10.11 12.00
N SER A 185 -2.54 10.50 13.15
CA SER A 185 -3.39 11.66 13.37
C SER A 185 -4.71 11.73 12.55
N LYS A 186 -5.31 12.89 12.44
CA LYS A 186 -6.70 13.07 11.96
C LYS A 186 -6.83 12.92 10.44
N GLU A 187 -6.92 11.68 9.97
CA GLU A 187 -7.35 11.44 8.60
C GLU A 187 -8.77 11.95 8.38
N THR A 188 -8.99 12.65 7.28
CA THR A 188 -10.29 13.22 6.91
C THR A 188 -10.61 13.05 5.44
N GLY A 189 -11.86 13.32 5.07
CA GLY A 189 -12.30 13.36 3.69
C GLY A 189 -12.16 12.02 2.96
N LYS A 190 -11.78 12.08 1.69
CA LYS A 190 -11.81 10.94 0.79
C LYS A 190 -10.88 9.78 1.17
N ILE A 191 -9.76 10.07 1.84
CA ILE A 191 -8.83 9.01 2.29
C ILE A 191 -9.44 8.25 3.47
N LEU A 192 -10.04 8.95 4.44
CA LEU A 192 -10.76 8.27 5.52
C LEU A 192 -11.88 7.39 4.99
N ASN A 193 -12.67 7.89 4.02
CA ASN A 193 -13.74 7.10 3.40
C ASN A 193 -13.20 5.87 2.66
N PHE A 194 -12.10 6.02 1.95
CA PHE A 194 -11.39 4.91 1.30
C PHE A 194 -10.98 3.84 2.33
N LEU A 195 -10.32 4.23 3.43
CA LEU A 195 -9.87 3.30 4.47
C LEU A 195 -11.04 2.60 5.15
N LYS A 196 -12.10 3.34 5.53
CA LYS A 196 -13.33 2.76 6.09
C LYS A 196 -13.99 1.76 5.14
N ASN A 197 -14.01 2.06 3.84
CA ASN A 197 -14.53 1.13 2.84
C ASN A 197 -13.71 -0.14 2.74
N LEU A 198 -12.37 -0.04 2.71
CA LEU A 198 -11.48 -1.20 2.70
C LEU A 198 -11.64 -2.05 3.99
N GLU A 199 -11.81 -1.42 5.13
CA GLU A 199 -12.02 -2.11 6.40
C GLU A 199 -13.37 -2.84 6.43
N LYS A 200 -14.46 -2.17 6.01
CA LYS A 200 -15.80 -2.77 5.87
C LYS A 200 -15.80 -3.98 4.94
N LEU A 201 -15.01 -3.95 3.86
CA LEU A 201 -14.88 -5.04 2.90
C LEU A 201 -13.88 -6.13 3.35
N GLY A 202 -13.25 -6.00 4.51
CA GLY A 202 -12.35 -6.99 5.08
C GLY A 202 -10.96 -7.04 4.45
N TYR A 203 -10.54 -6.00 3.73
CA TYR A 203 -9.21 -5.91 3.14
C TYR A 203 -8.13 -5.49 4.14
N ILE A 204 -8.51 -4.72 5.15
CA ILE A 204 -7.63 -4.18 6.20
C ILE A 204 -8.30 -4.25 7.57
N LYS A 205 -7.51 -4.08 8.62
CA LYS A 205 -7.96 -3.79 9.99
C LYS A 205 -7.29 -2.53 10.50
N ASN A 206 -7.96 -1.79 11.39
CA ASN A 206 -7.31 -0.69 12.10
C ASN A 206 -6.24 -1.24 13.06
N PHE A 207 -5.07 -0.59 13.10
CA PHE A 207 -3.98 -0.95 14.01
C PHE A 207 -4.09 -0.19 15.33
N GLU A 208 -4.46 -0.90 16.37
CA GLU A 208 -4.62 -0.37 17.74
C GLU A 208 -3.58 -0.94 18.73
N GLY A 209 -2.40 -1.33 18.24
CA GLY A 209 -1.34 -1.90 19.08
C GLY A 209 -1.48 -3.40 19.34
N LYS A 210 -2.29 -4.11 18.55
CA LYS A 210 -2.44 -5.57 18.63
C LYS A 210 -2.33 -6.20 17.26
N LEU A 211 -1.66 -7.35 17.19
CA LEU A 211 -1.55 -8.18 15.99
C LEU A 211 -2.29 -9.50 16.23
N PHE A 212 -3.09 -9.91 15.28
CA PHE A 212 -3.85 -11.16 15.32
C PHE A 212 -4.11 -11.70 13.93
N ASN A 213 -4.28 -13.00 13.82
CA ASN A 213 -4.67 -13.63 12.57
C ASN A 213 -6.16 -13.42 12.31
N TYR A 214 -6.49 -13.06 11.08
CA TYR A 214 -7.87 -13.00 10.61
C TYR A 214 -7.96 -13.43 9.14
N LYS A 215 -9.12 -13.91 8.74
CA LYS A 215 -9.39 -14.23 7.33
C LYS A 215 -9.53 -12.93 6.54
N LYS A 216 -8.50 -12.59 5.79
CA LYS A 216 -8.45 -11.37 4.98
C LYS A 216 -8.97 -11.62 3.57
N THR A 217 -9.81 -10.72 3.07
CA THR A 217 -10.15 -10.64 1.65
C THR A 217 -8.98 -10.04 0.86
N LYS A 218 -8.68 -10.56 -0.33
CA LYS A 218 -7.63 -10.00 -1.21
C LYS A 218 -8.20 -8.94 -2.14
N LEU A 219 -7.53 -7.81 -2.24
CA LEU A 219 -7.89 -6.76 -3.17
C LEU A 219 -7.31 -7.08 -4.56
N ASN A 220 -8.18 -7.35 -5.53
CA ASN A 220 -7.79 -7.77 -6.88
C ASN A 220 -7.87 -6.64 -7.92
N THR A 221 -7.46 -5.42 -7.56
CA THR A 221 -7.61 -4.22 -8.40
C THR A 221 -7.06 -4.39 -9.81
N ASN A 222 -5.85 -4.94 -9.96
CA ASN A 222 -5.24 -5.13 -11.29
C ASN A 222 -6.06 -6.10 -12.15
N LYS A 223 -6.42 -7.27 -11.62
CA LYS A 223 -7.19 -8.29 -12.35
C LYS A 223 -8.56 -7.76 -12.80
N GLU A 224 -9.27 -7.13 -11.89
CA GLU A 224 -10.59 -6.53 -12.18
C GLU A 224 -10.47 -5.42 -13.25
N THR A 225 -9.41 -4.60 -13.18
CA THR A 225 -9.17 -3.53 -14.13
C THR A 225 -8.85 -4.08 -15.52
N VAL A 226 -7.97 -5.07 -15.62
CA VAL A 226 -7.61 -5.72 -16.89
C VAL A 226 -8.86 -6.30 -17.58
N LEU A 227 -9.75 -6.96 -16.83
CA LEU A 227 -11.01 -7.50 -17.39
C LEU A 227 -11.90 -6.39 -17.96
N LYS A 228 -12.03 -5.27 -17.25
CA LYS A 228 -12.84 -4.12 -17.70
C LYS A 228 -12.22 -3.43 -18.92
N VAL A 229 -10.89 -3.26 -18.95
CA VAL A 229 -10.17 -2.70 -20.10
C VAL A 229 -10.30 -3.59 -21.32
N ASN A 230 -10.12 -4.90 -21.18
CA ASN A 230 -10.30 -5.84 -22.30
C ASN A 230 -11.73 -5.80 -22.86
N LYS A 231 -12.76 -5.72 -21.99
CA LYS A 231 -14.13 -5.54 -22.43
C LYS A 231 -14.32 -4.24 -23.23
N PHE A 232 -13.76 -3.14 -22.75
CA PHE A 232 -13.79 -1.85 -23.46
C PHE A 232 -13.16 -1.94 -24.85
N LEU A 233 -11.95 -2.53 -24.95
CA LEU A 233 -11.24 -2.66 -26.22
C LEU A 233 -11.95 -3.58 -27.22
N ARG A 234 -12.62 -4.63 -26.76
CA ARG A 234 -13.41 -5.53 -27.61
C ARG A 234 -14.65 -4.82 -28.18
N LEU A 235 -15.36 -4.07 -27.35
CA LEU A 235 -16.55 -3.32 -27.79
C LEU A 235 -16.20 -2.25 -28.83
N GLN A 236 -15.00 -1.67 -28.78
CA GLN A 236 -14.52 -0.69 -29.75
C GLN A 236 -14.04 -1.30 -31.09
N LYS A 237 -13.84 -2.63 -31.15
CA LYS A 237 -13.51 -3.33 -32.41
C LYS A 237 -14.74 -3.72 -33.24
N ILE A 238 -15.93 -3.65 -32.63
CA ILE A 238 -17.21 -4.04 -33.25
C ILE A 238 -17.94 -2.82 -33.83
N THR A 239 -17.50 -1.61 -33.50
CA THR A 239 -17.99 -0.33 -34.05
C THR A 239 -16.99 0.28 -35.00
#